data_32dd2e9031ec28c269ad3b3ab751702c
#
_entry.id   32dd2e9031ec28c269ad3b3ab751702c
#
_cell.length_a   1.000
_cell.length_b   1.000
_cell.length_c   1.000
_cell.angle_alpha   90.00
_cell.angle_beta   90.00
_cell.angle_gamma   90.00
#
_symmetry.space_group_name_H-M   'P 1'
#
loop_
_entity.id
_entity.type
_entity.pdbx_description
1 polymer ?
#
loop_
_entity_poly.entity_id
_entity_poly.type
_entity_poly.pdbx_seq_one_letter_code
_entity_poly.pdbx_strand_id
1 'polypeptide(L)'
;MAFQDFYRLSSHAVITNAVGQVLLLKANYADQAWGLPGGALDMGETIHQALLRECQEELSCEVQIDYLSGVYFHAAVTSHAFIFRCHLAASTEIKLSDEHTAYAWFDLDQLSKVQRIRIEDCLNYTGTVQSRSF
;
A
#
# COMPACT_ATOMS: atom_id res chain seq x y z
N MET A 1 5.57 24.04 17.78
CA MET A 1 6.80 23.24 17.60
C MET A 1 6.45 21.88 17.09
N ALA A 2 7.12 21.49 16.02
CA ALA A 2 6.86 20.21 15.33
C ALA A 2 7.09 18.97 16.21
N PHE A 3 7.89 19.06 17.25
CA PHE A 3 8.17 17.93 18.15
C PHE A 3 6.95 17.44 18.95
N GLN A 4 5.90 18.24 19.02
CA GLN A 4 4.67 17.86 19.72
C GLN A 4 3.56 17.43 18.77
N ASP A 5 3.82 17.48 17.47
CA ASP A 5 2.87 17.04 16.47
C ASP A 5 3.00 15.52 16.27
N PHE A 6 1.86 14.86 16.14
CA PHE A 6 1.81 13.42 15.93
C PHE A 6 1.17 13.12 14.58
N TYR A 7 1.72 12.13 13.90
CA TYR A 7 1.22 11.65 12.62
C TYR A 7 1.00 10.15 12.68
N ARG A 8 -0.01 9.69 11.98
CA ARG A 8 -0.12 8.27 11.67
C ARG A 8 0.89 7.92 10.59
N LEU A 9 1.41 6.71 10.65
CA LEU A 9 2.30 6.18 9.63
C LEU A 9 1.72 4.87 9.12
N SER A 10 1.74 4.69 7.81
CA SER A 10 1.28 3.45 7.19
C SER A 10 2.18 3.05 6.03
N SER A 11 2.26 1.75 5.78
CA SER A 11 3.03 1.19 4.66
C SER A 11 2.11 0.38 3.76
N HIS A 12 2.25 0.58 2.44
CA HIS A 12 1.39 -0.04 1.44
C HIS A 12 2.20 -0.57 0.27
N ALA A 13 1.71 -1.65 -0.33
CA ALA A 13 2.36 -2.34 -1.43
C ALA A 13 1.67 -2.10 -2.76
N VAL A 14 2.43 -1.74 -3.78
CA VAL A 14 1.99 -1.77 -5.17
C VAL A 14 2.47 -3.08 -5.78
N ILE A 15 1.53 -3.98 -6.04
CA ILE A 15 1.75 -5.31 -6.61
C ILE A 15 0.99 -5.38 -7.92
N THR A 16 1.66 -5.77 -9.00
CA THR A 16 1.03 -5.88 -10.31
C THR A 16 1.08 -7.31 -10.83
N ASN A 17 0.13 -7.64 -11.72
CA ASN A 17 0.13 -8.91 -12.44
C ASN A 17 0.85 -8.77 -13.79
N ALA A 18 0.86 -9.84 -14.59
CA ALA A 18 1.58 -9.88 -15.87
C ALA A 18 1.07 -8.89 -16.92
N VAL A 19 -0.17 -8.41 -16.79
CA VAL A 19 -0.75 -7.42 -17.71
C VAL A 19 -0.75 -6.00 -17.16
N GLY A 20 -0.07 -5.78 -16.03
CA GLY A 20 0.09 -4.44 -15.45
C GLY A 20 -1.06 -3.94 -14.59
N GLN A 21 -2.02 -4.79 -14.26
CA GLN A 21 -3.08 -4.44 -13.33
C GLN A 21 -2.55 -4.48 -11.90
N VAL A 22 -3.11 -3.64 -11.03
CA VAL A 22 -2.69 -3.50 -9.64
C VAL A 22 -3.65 -4.22 -8.70
N LEU A 23 -3.08 -4.86 -7.67
CA LEU A 23 -3.84 -5.57 -6.64
C LEU A 23 -4.44 -4.59 -5.64
N LEU A 24 -5.77 -4.65 -5.49
CA LEU A 24 -6.47 -3.96 -4.39
C LEU A 24 -7.26 -4.98 -3.58
N LEU A 25 -7.44 -4.66 -2.30
CA LEU A 25 -8.23 -5.45 -1.36
C LEU A 25 -9.47 -4.66 -0.96
N LYS A 26 -10.60 -5.36 -0.85
CA LYS A 26 -11.84 -4.77 -0.38
C LYS A 26 -11.97 -4.98 1.11
N ALA A 27 -11.96 -3.89 1.88
CA ALA A 27 -12.09 -3.94 3.33
C ALA A 27 -13.50 -4.36 3.74
N ASN A 28 -13.62 -5.01 4.90
CA ASN A 28 -14.92 -5.31 5.51
C ASN A 28 -15.42 -4.18 6.44
N TYR A 29 -14.71 -3.06 6.43
CA TYR A 29 -14.97 -1.86 7.24
C TYR A 29 -14.79 -0.61 6.36
N ALA A 30 -14.95 0.59 6.93
CA ALA A 30 -14.73 1.87 6.22
C ALA A 30 -15.45 1.94 4.87
N ASP A 31 -16.76 1.68 4.87
CA ASP A 31 -17.63 1.66 3.69
C ASP A 31 -17.19 0.64 2.63
N GLN A 32 -16.47 -0.41 3.03
CA GLN A 32 -15.98 -1.45 2.14
C GLN A 32 -15.10 -0.91 1.00
N ALA A 33 -14.28 0.08 1.31
CA ALA A 33 -13.39 0.69 0.32
C ALA A 33 -12.33 -0.27 -0.18
N TRP A 34 -11.94 -0.10 -1.44
CA TRP A 34 -10.82 -0.80 -2.05
C TRP A 34 -9.53 -0.05 -1.80
N GLY A 35 -8.49 -0.75 -1.37
CA GLY A 35 -7.20 -0.14 -1.05
C GLY A 35 -6.02 -1.06 -1.34
N LEU A 36 -4.84 -0.47 -1.39
CA LEU A 36 -3.59 -1.23 -1.52
C LEU A 36 -3.38 -2.12 -0.29
N PRO A 37 -2.78 -3.30 -0.44
CA PRO A 37 -2.34 -4.09 0.70
C PRO A 37 -1.42 -3.27 1.60
N GLY A 38 -1.58 -3.40 2.91
CA GLY A 38 -0.79 -2.65 3.88
C GLY A 38 -1.62 -2.13 5.03
N GLY A 39 -1.02 -1.31 5.86
CA GLY A 39 -1.69 -0.74 7.01
C GLY A 39 -0.76 0.05 7.92
N ALA A 40 -1.27 0.38 9.11
CA ALA A 40 -0.56 1.18 10.09
C ALA A 40 0.65 0.44 10.68
N LEU A 41 1.67 1.20 11.04
CA LEU A 41 2.80 0.66 11.79
C LEU A 41 2.37 0.33 13.22
N ASP A 42 2.84 -0.79 13.73
CA ASP A 42 2.83 -1.06 15.15
C ASP A 42 4.02 -0.37 15.82
N MET A 43 3.87 -0.09 17.10
CA MET A 43 4.95 0.55 17.85
C MET A 43 6.24 -0.27 17.78
N GLY A 44 7.33 0.39 17.42
CA GLY A 44 8.64 -0.24 17.30
C GLY A 44 8.96 -0.84 15.93
N GLU A 45 8.01 -0.87 15.01
CA GLU A 45 8.28 -1.35 13.66
C GLU A 45 8.92 -0.27 12.78
N THR A 46 9.79 -0.71 11.86
CA THR A 46 10.17 0.10 10.71
C THR A 46 9.08 0.06 9.64
N ILE A 47 9.14 0.96 8.67
CA ILE A 47 8.18 0.97 7.56
C ILE A 47 8.24 -0.32 6.74
N HIS A 48 9.42 -0.93 6.59
CA HIS A 48 9.59 -2.21 5.89
C HIS A 48 8.99 -3.37 6.69
N GLN A 49 9.25 -3.41 8.01
CA GLN A 49 8.70 -4.46 8.87
C GLN A 49 7.17 -4.42 8.89
N ALA A 50 6.59 -3.22 8.98
CA ALA A 50 5.13 -3.06 8.94
C ALA A 50 4.54 -3.58 7.63
N LEU A 51 5.17 -3.27 6.50
CA LEU A 51 4.69 -3.73 5.20
C LEU A 51 4.69 -5.25 5.11
N LEU A 52 5.80 -5.89 5.49
CA LEU A 52 5.92 -7.36 5.45
C LEU A 52 4.89 -8.04 6.36
N ARG A 53 4.70 -7.51 7.56
CA ARG A 53 3.71 -8.03 8.51
C ARG A 53 2.29 -7.88 7.97
N GLU A 54 1.93 -6.69 7.50
CA GLU A 54 0.59 -6.43 6.97
C GLU A 54 0.28 -7.32 5.77
N CYS A 55 1.22 -7.48 4.85
CA CYS A 55 1.01 -8.35 3.69
C CYS A 55 0.88 -9.82 4.10
N GLN A 56 1.65 -10.28 5.09
CA GLN A 56 1.51 -11.63 5.60
C GLN A 56 0.14 -11.84 6.25
N GLU A 57 -0.33 -10.87 7.03
CA GLU A 57 -1.65 -10.95 7.67
C GLU A 57 -2.78 -10.92 6.64
N GLU A 58 -2.69 -10.01 5.66
CA GLU A 58 -3.78 -9.76 4.71
C GLU A 58 -3.83 -10.74 3.55
N LEU A 59 -2.69 -11.19 3.06
CA LEU A 59 -2.57 -12.02 1.86
C LEU A 59 -2.13 -13.44 2.16
N SER A 60 -1.67 -13.73 3.37
CA SER A 60 -1.09 -15.02 3.79
C SER A 60 0.12 -15.40 2.95
N CYS A 61 0.90 -14.42 2.52
CA CYS A 61 2.10 -14.66 1.73
C CYS A 61 3.19 -13.61 2.01
N GLU A 62 4.42 -14.00 1.74
CA GLU A 62 5.55 -13.09 1.77
C GLU A 62 5.60 -12.29 0.48
N VAL A 63 5.90 -11.01 0.59
CA VAL A 63 6.17 -10.15 -0.55
C VAL A 63 7.65 -9.79 -0.57
N GLN A 64 8.17 -9.60 -1.77
CA GLN A 64 9.51 -9.05 -1.95
C GLN A 64 9.38 -7.55 -2.17
N ILE A 65 10.10 -6.76 -1.37
CA ILE A 65 10.13 -5.30 -1.52
C ILE A 65 11.25 -4.93 -2.47
N ASP A 66 10.93 -4.18 -3.53
CA ASP A 66 11.94 -3.70 -4.47
C ASP A 66 12.47 -2.33 -4.08
N TYR A 67 11.55 -1.37 -3.83
CA TYR A 67 11.94 0.00 -3.50
C TYR A 67 10.78 0.77 -2.86
N LEU A 68 11.15 1.79 -2.08
CA LEU A 68 10.23 2.82 -1.62
C LEU A 68 10.09 3.85 -2.74
N SER A 69 8.88 4.07 -3.22
CA SER A 69 8.64 4.97 -4.34
C SER A 69 8.13 6.35 -3.95
N GLY A 70 7.44 6.46 -2.83
CA GLY A 70 6.88 7.74 -2.42
C GLY A 70 6.39 7.75 -0.98
N VAL A 71 6.24 8.97 -0.46
CA VAL A 71 5.68 9.24 0.86
C VAL A 71 4.62 10.32 0.68
N TYR A 72 3.39 10.03 1.07
CA TYR A 72 2.24 10.90 0.79
C TYR A 72 1.54 11.30 2.08
N PHE A 73 1.36 12.61 2.24
CA PHE A 73 0.61 13.12 3.37
C PHE A 73 -0.88 13.21 3.02
N HIS A 74 -1.71 12.55 3.83
CA HIS A 74 -3.17 12.60 3.73
C HIS A 74 -3.71 13.44 4.88
N ALA A 75 -4.10 14.68 4.56
CA ALA A 75 -4.53 15.67 5.58
C ALA A 75 -5.76 15.21 6.36
N ALA A 76 -6.71 14.55 5.69
CA ALA A 76 -7.97 14.12 6.33
C ALA A 76 -7.77 13.21 7.54
N VAL A 77 -6.67 12.45 7.58
CA VAL A 77 -6.37 11.49 8.66
C VAL A 77 -5.02 11.77 9.33
N THR A 78 -4.38 12.88 8.99
CA THR A 78 -3.05 13.27 9.52
C THR A 78 -2.07 12.10 9.46
N SER A 79 -1.91 11.54 8.26
CA SER A 79 -1.12 10.34 8.03
C SER A 79 -0.11 10.52 6.92
N HIS A 80 1.10 9.98 7.12
CA HIS A 80 2.06 9.77 6.04
C HIS A 80 1.99 8.30 5.61
N ALA A 81 1.70 8.08 4.34
CA ALA A 81 1.64 6.76 3.74
C ALA A 81 2.90 6.50 2.92
N PHE A 82 3.60 5.41 3.24
CA PHE A 82 4.80 4.97 2.54
C PHE A 82 4.41 3.94 1.50
N ILE A 83 4.69 4.22 0.23
CA ILE A 83 4.30 3.37 -0.89
C ILE A 83 5.53 2.65 -1.43
N PHE A 84 5.44 1.31 -1.48
CA PHE A 84 6.52 0.43 -1.91
C PHE A 84 6.12 -0.35 -3.14
N ARG A 85 7.07 -0.54 -4.05
CA ARG A 85 6.93 -1.53 -5.12
C ARG A 85 7.26 -2.91 -4.56
N CYS A 86 6.33 -3.83 -4.74
CA CYS A 86 6.49 -5.19 -4.23
C CYS A 86 6.14 -6.23 -5.29
N HIS A 87 6.64 -7.45 -5.08
CA HIS A 87 6.34 -8.60 -5.91
C HIS A 87 5.90 -9.78 -5.07
N LEU A 88 4.98 -10.58 -5.61
CA LEU A 88 4.64 -11.90 -5.09
C LEU A 88 5.48 -12.95 -5.80
N ALA A 89 5.77 -14.05 -5.13
CA ALA A 89 6.35 -15.22 -5.81
C ALA A 89 5.39 -15.75 -6.87
N ALA A 90 5.91 -16.27 -7.98
CA ALA A 90 5.12 -16.65 -9.15
C ALA A 90 4.02 -17.69 -8.88
N SER A 91 4.19 -18.54 -7.87
CA SER A 91 3.23 -19.58 -7.50
C SER A 91 2.42 -19.25 -6.25
N THR A 92 2.43 -17.97 -5.82
CA THR A 92 1.77 -17.55 -4.59
C THR A 92 0.25 -17.60 -4.74
N GLU A 93 -0.40 -18.22 -3.77
CA GLU A 93 -1.85 -18.19 -3.62
C GLU A 93 -2.24 -17.19 -2.53
N ILE A 94 -3.08 -16.22 -2.88
CA ILE A 94 -3.58 -15.22 -1.94
C ILE A 94 -4.70 -15.82 -1.11
N LYS A 95 -4.57 -15.73 0.23
CA LYS A 95 -5.63 -16.10 1.18
C LYS A 95 -5.91 -14.91 2.06
N LEU A 96 -7.11 -14.34 1.93
CA LEU A 96 -7.50 -13.15 2.66
C LEU A 96 -7.74 -13.45 4.14
N SER A 97 -7.43 -12.45 4.99
CA SER A 97 -7.82 -12.43 6.39
C SER A 97 -9.28 -12.00 6.55
N ASP A 98 -9.79 -12.04 7.79
CA ASP A 98 -11.16 -11.61 8.10
C ASP A 98 -11.40 -10.11 7.89
N GLU A 99 -10.35 -9.31 7.78
CA GLU A 99 -10.45 -7.86 7.56
C GLU A 99 -10.81 -7.49 6.12
N HIS A 100 -10.70 -8.43 5.18
CA HIS A 100 -10.97 -8.19 3.77
C HIS A 100 -11.92 -9.23 3.21
N THR A 101 -12.84 -8.79 2.36
CA THR A 101 -13.88 -9.65 1.78
C THR A 101 -13.57 -10.11 0.36
N ALA A 102 -12.68 -9.38 -0.33
CA ALA A 102 -12.32 -9.70 -1.71
C ALA A 102 -10.98 -9.08 -2.08
N TYR A 103 -10.35 -9.63 -3.10
CA TYR A 103 -9.26 -8.95 -3.80
C TYR A 103 -9.56 -8.96 -5.31
N ALA A 104 -9.00 -7.99 -6.02
CA ALA A 104 -9.11 -7.94 -7.47
C ALA A 104 -7.93 -7.17 -8.07
N TRP A 105 -7.75 -7.37 -9.37
CA TRP A 105 -6.75 -6.69 -10.17
C TRP A 105 -7.42 -5.60 -10.98
N PHE A 106 -6.94 -4.37 -10.84
CA PHE A 106 -7.56 -3.20 -11.45
C PHE A 106 -6.66 -2.57 -12.50
N ASP A 107 -7.26 -2.13 -13.60
CA ASP A 107 -6.59 -1.26 -14.55
C ASP A 107 -6.42 0.13 -13.91
N LEU A 108 -5.36 0.86 -14.30
CA LEU A 108 -5.07 2.17 -13.70
C LEU A 108 -6.19 3.19 -13.92
N ASP A 109 -6.91 3.09 -15.03
CA ASP A 109 -8.03 3.99 -15.33
C ASP A 109 -9.28 3.74 -14.48
N GLN A 110 -9.34 2.62 -13.76
CA GLN A 110 -10.43 2.29 -12.83
C GLN A 110 -10.21 2.86 -11.43
N LEU A 111 -9.04 3.44 -11.16
CA LEU A 111 -8.64 3.89 -9.84
C LEU A 111 -9.12 5.32 -9.57
N SER A 112 -9.30 5.66 -8.28
CA SER A 112 -9.50 7.06 -7.88
C SER A 112 -8.27 7.88 -8.25
N LYS A 113 -8.45 9.21 -8.35
CA LYS A 113 -7.35 10.11 -8.71
C LYS A 113 -6.15 9.98 -7.76
N VAL A 114 -6.40 9.93 -6.46
CA VAL A 114 -5.33 9.81 -5.44
C VAL A 114 -4.61 8.47 -5.56
N GLN A 115 -5.35 7.37 -5.66
CA GLN A 115 -4.76 6.04 -5.84
C GLN A 115 -3.91 5.99 -7.11
N ARG A 116 -4.44 6.50 -8.20
CA ARG A 116 -3.75 6.50 -9.49
C ARG A 116 -2.42 7.25 -9.44
N ILE A 117 -2.41 8.44 -8.83
CA ILE A 117 -1.17 9.23 -8.70
C ILE A 117 -0.11 8.45 -7.92
N ARG A 118 -0.47 7.89 -6.77
CA ARG A 118 0.47 7.14 -5.93
C ARG A 118 1.03 5.91 -6.65
N ILE A 119 0.18 5.21 -7.37
CA ILE A 119 0.55 4.00 -8.09
C ILE A 119 1.38 4.33 -9.33
N GLU A 120 1.00 5.35 -10.09
CA GLU A 120 1.79 5.79 -11.26
C GLU A 120 3.18 6.28 -10.85
N ASP A 121 3.29 7.05 -9.77
CA ASP A 121 4.59 7.45 -9.22
C ASP A 121 5.46 6.22 -8.93
N CYS A 122 4.84 5.16 -8.37
CA CYS A 122 5.53 3.93 -8.05
C CYS A 122 6.01 3.18 -9.30
N LEU A 123 5.13 3.01 -10.29
CA LEU A 123 5.45 2.29 -11.52
C LEU A 123 6.43 3.04 -12.42
N ASN A 124 6.45 4.36 -12.32
CA ASN A 124 7.35 5.24 -13.10
C ASN A 124 8.60 5.66 -12.31
N TYR A 125 8.92 4.97 -11.22
CA TYR A 125 10.06 5.28 -10.37
C TYR A 125 11.37 5.24 -11.14
N THR A 126 12.18 6.31 -10.98
CA THR A 126 13.47 6.48 -11.67
C THR A 126 14.63 6.67 -10.69
N GLY A 127 14.45 6.29 -9.42
CA GLY A 127 15.47 6.41 -8.38
C GLY A 127 15.25 7.55 -7.39
N THR A 128 14.20 8.35 -7.58
CA THR A 128 13.85 9.44 -6.68
C THR A 128 12.52 9.15 -5.99
N VAL A 129 12.52 9.20 -4.66
CA VAL A 129 11.31 9.03 -3.86
C VAL A 129 10.44 10.28 -4.01
N GLN A 130 9.20 10.10 -4.43
CA GLN A 130 8.23 11.19 -4.58
C GLN A 130 7.59 11.54 -3.24
N SER A 131 7.13 12.78 -3.10
CA SER A 131 6.28 13.16 -1.98
C SER A 131 5.20 14.14 -2.46
N ARG A 132 4.00 13.96 -1.93
CA ARG A 132 2.84 14.80 -2.26
C ARG A 132 1.94 14.93 -1.04
N SER A 133 1.07 15.92 -1.07
CA SER A 133 0.05 16.15 -0.04
C SER A 133 -1.34 16.09 -0.69
N PHE A 134 -2.25 15.40 -0.03
CA PHE A 134 -3.64 15.25 -0.49
C PHE A 134 -4.63 15.74 0.54
#